data_3bb3579e051875658e075ffbffb8cbd6
#
_entry.id   3bb3579e051875658e075ffbffb8cbd6
#
_cell.length_a   1.000
_cell.length_b   1.000
_cell.length_c   1.000
_cell.angle_alpha   90.00
_cell.angle_beta   90.00
_cell.angle_gamma   90.00
#
_symmetry.space_group_name_H-M   'P 1'
#
loop_
_entity.id
_entity.type
_entity.pdbx_description
1 polymer ?
#
loop_
_entity_poly.entity_id
_entity_poly.type
_entity_poly.pdbx_seq_one_letter_code
_entity_poly.pdbx_strand_id
1 'polypeptide(L)'
;MGFLVPVTLFGWIPFVILLFVFLPPRRAVIAAFLLAWLFLPMAGYGVPGLPDYTKMSATTAGVLLGAALFDADRLLSFRPRWVDLPMLVFCTSPFITSYLNGLGIYDGCSEIVRQFVTWGLPYFIGRIYFSDLEGIRELAIGIFIGGLIYVPLCLWEVRMSPQLHRWVYGFRQHSFYQNMRDGGFRPMVFMQHGLMVAMWMGATALIGIWLWKTRTVRKVWDIPMWVLIPAMLITVYLCKSRYALLLLIVGVTALYLVSWSRLRVLVVLMLMVPPVYTYVRAHGVVSGEGMITFAKDVFNQDRADSLAYRLNNENLIAEQAMKKPWVGWGSWGGYRVTDEYGKDIVTDSLWIITLGKHGFIGLWALSAVLLLPMLLVCYDWRADLWTHPLVGPVVVLGMMVALYMFDHLMNGMVNPIFMLACGAVMSAHYAVPMAARYPAAPPQPMAAHRPAYAPRPQAVRPA
;
A
#
# COMPACT_ATOMS: atom_id res chain seq x y z
N MET A 1 -4.23 13.47 27.32
CA MET A 1 -3.54 12.27 26.81
C MET A 1 -3.07 11.45 28.00
N GLY A 2 -3.24 10.12 27.97
CA GLY A 2 -2.80 9.24 29.04
C GLY A 2 -1.27 9.16 29.11
N PHE A 3 -0.72 8.77 30.29
CA PHE A 3 0.71 8.60 30.55
C PHE A 3 1.41 7.64 29.57
N LEU A 4 0.68 6.64 29.04
CA LEU A 4 1.25 5.69 28.10
C LEU A 4 1.60 6.28 26.73
N VAL A 5 1.03 7.43 26.33
CA VAL A 5 1.32 8.05 25.02
C VAL A 5 2.80 8.45 24.89
N PRO A 6 3.37 9.29 25.79
CA PRO A 6 4.79 9.62 25.69
C PRO A 6 5.69 8.40 25.92
N VAL A 7 5.33 7.51 26.86
CA VAL A 7 6.14 6.32 27.16
C VAL A 7 6.28 5.43 25.92
N THR A 8 5.18 5.17 25.20
CA THR A 8 5.23 4.30 24.02
C THR A 8 5.89 4.99 22.82
N LEU A 9 5.65 6.29 22.59
CA LEU A 9 6.25 7.00 21.47
C LEU A 9 7.76 7.22 21.64
N PHE A 10 8.20 7.72 22.79
CA PHE A 10 9.63 7.94 23.04
C PHE A 10 10.39 6.64 23.36
N GLY A 11 9.73 5.67 24.01
CA GLY A 11 10.26 4.32 24.22
C GLY A 11 10.35 3.48 22.95
N TRP A 12 9.74 3.94 21.84
CA TRP A 12 9.74 3.17 20.59
C TRP A 12 11.14 3.03 19.98
N ILE A 13 11.95 4.08 19.97
CA ILE A 13 13.30 4.03 19.40
C ILE A 13 14.18 3.00 20.14
N PRO A 14 14.33 3.05 21.50
CA PRO A 14 15.05 2.00 22.22
C PRO A 14 14.45 0.60 21.97
N PHE A 15 13.13 0.46 21.89
CA PHE A 15 12.50 -0.82 21.60
C PHE A 15 12.88 -1.37 20.22
N VAL A 16 12.92 -0.50 19.19
CA VAL A 16 13.38 -0.90 17.84
C VAL A 16 14.86 -1.31 17.86
N ILE A 17 15.72 -0.61 18.59
CA ILE A 17 17.12 -1.03 18.77
C ILE A 17 17.20 -2.43 19.38
N LEU A 18 16.40 -2.73 20.41
CA LEU A 18 16.31 -4.09 20.97
C LEU A 18 15.83 -5.12 19.94
N LEU A 19 14.91 -4.77 19.04
CA LEU A 19 14.52 -5.68 17.96
C LEU A 19 15.71 -6.04 17.06
N PHE A 20 16.60 -5.09 16.75
CA PHE A 20 17.81 -5.37 15.97
C PHE A 20 18.84 -6.20 16.74
N VAL A 21 18.88 -6.13 18.08
CA VAL A 21 19.74 -6.99 18.91
C VAL A 21 19.27 -8.44 18.90
N PHE A 22 17.95 -8.68 18.98
CA PHE A 22 17.40 -10.02 19.17
C PHE A 22 16.91 -10.70 17.88
N LEU A 23 16.67 -9.95 16.81
CA LEU A 23 16.13 -10.48 15.56
C LEU A 23 17.08 -10.20 14.38
N PRO A 24 17.08 -11.07 13.37
CA PRO A 24 17.74 -10.75 12.12
C PRO A 24 17.21 -9.42 11.55
N PRO A 25 18.06 -8.57 10.93
CA PRO A 25 17.69 -7.19 10.55
C PRO A 25 16.39 -7.09 9.74
N ARG A 26 16.14 -8.00 8.78
CA ARG A 26 14.88 -8.04 8.02
C ARG A 26 13.66 -8.19 8.91
N ARG A 27 13.71 -9.12 9.86
CA ARG A 27 12.59 -9.38 10.78
C ARG A 27 12.42 -8.24 11.78
N ALA A 28 13.52 -7.63 12.22
CA ALA A 28 13.49 -6.44 13.05
C ALA A 28 12.75 -5.28 12.36
N VAL A 29 13.06 -5.03 11.07
CA VAL A 29 12.36 -4.02 10.25
C VAL A 29 10.87 -4.34 10.11
N ILE A 30 10.51 -5.59 9.75
CA ILE A 30 9.11 -6.02 9.63
C ILE A 30 8.38 -5.80 10.95
N ALA A 31 8.94 -6.26 12.06
CA ALA A 31 8.35 -6.14 13.39
C ALA A 31 8.20 -4.66 13.80
N ALA A 32 9.25 -3.85 13.59
CA ALA A 32 9.23 -2.42 13.93
C ALA A 32 8.09 -1.69 13.19
N PHE A 33 7.98 -1.84 11.88
CA PHE A 33 6.92 -1.17 11.12
C PHE A 33 5.53 -1.70 11.46
N LEU A 34 5.35 -3.03 11.54
CA LEU A 34 4.04 -3.61 11.83
C LEU A 34 3.56 -3.27 13.23
N LEU A 35 4.38 -3.48 14.26
CA LEU A 35 3.99 -3.20 15.63
C LEU A 35 3.72 -1.72 15.87
N ALA A 36 4.55 -0.82 15.28
CA ALA A 36 4.30 0.61 15.36
C ALA A 36 2.97 1.00 14.73
N TRP A 37 2.73 0.52 13.52
CA TRP A 37 1.53 0.88 12.79
C TRP A 37 0.26 0.36 13.46
N LEU A 38 0.30 -0.88 13.93
CA LEU A 38 -0.83 -1.58 14.51
C LEU A 38 -1.14 -1.17 15.96
N PHE A 39 -0.14 -0.71 16.73
CA PHE A 39 -0.33 -0.54 18.17
C PHE A 39 0.05 0.84 18.73
N LEU A 40 0.95 1.62 18.10
CA LEU A 40 1.30 2.93 18.63
C LEU A 40 0.14 3.94 18.51
N PRO A 41 0.08 4.91 19.46
CA PRO A 41 -1.01 5.88 19.49
C PRO A 41 -1.01 6.82 18.28
N MET A 42 -2.20 7.27 17.92
CA MET A 42 -2.41 8.34 16.94
C MET A 42 -2.24 9.71 17.59
N ALA A 43 -1.01 10.00 18.00
CA ALA A 43 -0.61 11.25 18.65
C ALA A 43 0.65 11.81 18.01
N GLY A 44 0.88 13.12 18.19
CA GLY A 44 2.08 13.81 17.76
C GLY A 44 2.51 14.82 18.81
N TYR A 45 3.81 15.08 18.87
CA TYR A 45 4.43 16.12 19.70
C TYR A 45 5.12 17.12 18.79
N GLY A 46 4.77 18.40 18.92
CA GLY A 46 5.43 19.48 18.21
C GLY A 46 6.90 19.58 18.63
N VAL A 47 7.80 19.54 17.67
CA VAL A 47 9.24 19.72 17.87
C VAL A 47 9.64 21.04 17.21
N PRO A 48 10.14 22.03 17.98
CA PRO A 48 10.54 23.30 17.39
C PRO A 48 11.54 23.10 16.25
N GLY A 49 11.21 23.66 15.07
CA GLY A 49 12.07 23.58 13.89
C GLY A 49 12.01 22.28 13.08
N LEU A 50 11.22 21.30 13.50
CA LEU A 50 11.05 20.02 12.80
C LEU A 50 9.56 19.66 12.65
N PRO A 51 9.20 18.77 11.73
CA PRO A 51 7.86 18.18 11.70
C PRO A 51 7.54 17.44 13.01
N ASP A 52 6.25 17.33 13.32
CA ASP A 52 5.77 16.67 14.52
C ASP A 52 6.38 15.28 14.73
N TYR A 53 6.79 15.00 15.96
CA TYR A 53 7.22 13.66 16.37
C TYR A 53 5.99 12.76 16.55
N THR A 54 5.82 11.83 15.63
CA THR A 54 4.68 10.91 15.55
C THR A 54 5.17 9.46 15.52
N LYS A 55 4.24 8.50 15.54
CA LYS A 55 4.60 7.09 15.33
C LYS A 55 5.38 6.84 14.03
N MET A 56 5.16 7.66 12.98
CA MET A 56 5.89 7.55 11.70
C MET A 56 7.35 7.93 11.88
N SER A 57 7.62 9.11 12.46
CA SER A 57 8.99 9.59 12.73
C SER A 57 9.71 8.72 13.75
N ALA A 58 9.03 8.27 14.81
CA ALA A 58 9.59 7.34 15.79
C ALA A 58 10.05 6.03 15.14
N THR A 59 9.22 5.46 14.26
CA THR A 59 9.52 4.18 13.61
C THR A 59 10.66 4.31 12.61
N THR A 60 10.60 5.31 11.72
CA THR A 60 11.65 5.52 10.72
C THR A 60 12.98 5.87 11.37
N ALA A 61 12.99 6.74 12.38
CA ALA A 61 14.21 7.06 13.13
C ALA A 61 14.77 5.83 13.86
N GLY A 62 13.92 5.08 14.56
CA GLY A 62 14.33 3.85 15.25
C GLY A 62 14.93 2.81 14.31
N VAL A 63 14.31 2.58 13.14
CA VAL A 63 14.82 1.63 12.14
C VAL A 63 16.13 2.12 11.53
N LEU A 64 16.25 3.41 11.20
CA LEU A 64 17.51 3.95 10.66
C LEU A 64 18.65 3.87 11.67
N LEU A 65 18.40 4.18 12.96
CA LEU A 65 19.38 4.04 14.01
C LEU A 65 19.77 2.57 14.25
N GLY A 66 18.79 1.67 14.32
CA GLY A 66 19.06 0.24 14.44
C GLY A 66 19.86 -0.30 13.27
N ALA A 67 19.51 0.09 12.04
CA ALA A 67 20.24 -0.27 10.85
C ALA A 67 21.68 0.30 10.83
N ALA A 68 21.87 1.55 11.25
CA ALA A 68 23.19 2.17 11.33
C ALA A 68 24.09 1.48 12.38
N LEU A 69 23.52 0.99 13.47
CA LEU A 69 24.26 0.34 14.54
C LEU A 69 24.58 -1.14 14.25
N PHE A 70 23.68 -1.87 13.58
CA PHE A 70 23.77 -3.32 13.46
C PHE A 70 23.88 -3.85 12.02
N ASP A 71 23.62 -3.02 10.99
CA ASP A 71 23.63 -3.43 9.57
C ASP A 71 24.02 -2.26 8.64
N ALA A 72 25.01 -1.47 9.06
CA ALA A 72 25.47 -0.26 8.34
C ALA A 72 25.90 -0.55 6.89
N ASP A 73 26.56 -1.69 6.65
CA ASP A 73 27.01 -2.07 5.32
C ASP A 73 25.86 -2.18 4.32
N ARG A 74 24.70 -2.66 4.77
CA ARG A 74 23.49 -2.75 3.95
C ARG A 74 22.96 -1.38 3.61
N LEU A 75 22.92 -0.43 4.56
CA LEU A 75 22.52 0.96 4.30
C LEU A 75 23.47 1.62 3.28
N LEU A 76 24.78 1.48 3.45
CA LEU A 76 25.80 2.07 2.59
C LEU A 76 25.89 1.41 1.21
N SER A 77 25.43 0.17 1.08
CA SER A 77 25.37 -0.55 -0.21
C SER A 77 24.23 -0.10 -1.11
N PHE A 78 23.28 0.68 -0.57
CA PHE A 78 22.13 1.16 -1.34
C PHE A 78 22.58 2.05 -2.50
N ARG A 79 22.06 1.77 -3.69
CA ARG A 79 22.29 2.58 -4.90
C ARG A 79 20.93 2.98 -5.49
N PRO A 80 20.64 4.29 -5.59
CA PRO A 80 19.46 4.77 -6.29
C PRO A 80 19.43 4.30 -7.74
N ARG A 81 18.25 4.01 -8.24
CA ARG A 81 18.02 3.57 -9.62
C ARG A 81 16.86 4.37 -10.21
N TRP A 82 16.62 4.26 -11.52
CA TRP A 82 15.56 4.99 -12.21
C TRP A 82 14.16 4.75 -11.61
N VAL A 83 13.90 3.57 -11.05
CA VAL A 83 12.63 3.25 -10.37
C VAL A 83 12.40 4.08 -9.10
N ASP A 84 13.44 4.68 -8.55
CA ASP A 84 13.38 5.52 -7.36
C ASP A 84 13.03 6.99 -7.71
N LEU A 85 13.13 7.36 -9.00
CA LEU A 85 12.89 8.74 -9.46
C LEU A 85 11.49 9.26 -9.11
N PRO A 86 10.39 8.52 -9.31
CA PRO A 86 9.07 9.00 -8.91
C PRO A 86 8.97 9.33 -7.41
N MET A 87 9.55 8.48 -6.53
CA MET A 87 9.57 8.74 -5.09
C MET A 87 10.40 9.98 -4.74
N LEU A 88 11.56 10.15 -5.38
CA LEU A 88 12.40 11.34 -5.17
C LEU A 88 11.67 12.60 -5.60
N VAL A 89 11.04 12.60 -6.80
CA VAL A 89 10.25 13.73 -7.29
C VAL A 89 9.10 14.04 -6.32
N PHE A 90 8.37 13.02 -5.86
CA PHE A 90 7.26 13.20 -4.92
C PHE A 90 7.72 13.79 -3.58
N CYS A 91 8.88 13.36 -3.06
CA CYS A 91 9.40 13.86 -1.79
C CYS A 91 10.02 15.25 -1.89
N THR A 92 10.57 15.65 -3.05
CA THR A 92 11.28 16.91 -3.22
C THR A 92 10.42 18.03 -3.87
N SER A 93 9.36 17.68 -4.61
CA SER A 93 8.44 18.65 -5.22
C SER A 93 7.87 19.70 -4.25
N PRO A 94 7.60 19.40 -2.97
CA PRO A 94 7.13 20.40 -2.01
C PRO A 94 8.06 21.60 -1.83
N PHE A 95 9.37 21.40 -1.97
CA PHE A 95 10.33 22.51 -1.91
C PHE A 95 10.12 23.51 -3.05
N ILE A 96 10.01 22.98 -4.29
CA ILE A 96 9.77 23.80 -5.49
C ILE A 96 8.44 24.55 -5.34
N THR A 97 7.41 23.85 -4.88
CA THR A 97 6.09 24.43 -4.64
C THR A 97 6.14 25.56 -3.61
N SER A 98 6.79 25.35 -2.47
CA SER A 98 6.91 26.35 -1.40
C SER A 98 7.69 27.56 -1.86
N TYR A 99 8.81 27.36 -2.57
CA TYR A 99 9.62 28.44 -3.11
C TYR A 99 8.85 29.31 -4.12
N LEU A 100 8.18 28.68 -5.09
CA LEU A 100 7.41 29.39 -6.13
C LEU A 100 6.16 30.10 -5.59
N ASN A 101 5.63 29.66 -4.44
CA ASN A 101 4.50 30.30 -3.77
C ASN A 101 4.91 31.34 -2.72
N GLY A 102 6.21 31.64 -2.55
CA GLY A 102 6.69 32.63 -1.59
C GLY A 102 6.53 32.22 -0.12
N LEU A 103 6.35 30.91 0.17
CA LEU A 103 6.22 30.38 1.53
C LEU A 103 7.56 30.31 2.28
N GLY A 104 8.69 30.42 1.55
CA GLY A 104 10.03 30.45 2.12
C GLY A 104 10.76 29.11 2.09
N ILE A 105 12.10 29.20 2.26
CA ILE A 105 12.99 28.02 2.21
C ILE A 105 12.71 27.07 3.39
N TYR A 106 12.45 27.63 4.58
CA TYR A 106 12.18 26.84 5.79
C TYR A 106 10.98 25.91 5.60
N ASP A 107 9.87 26.44 5.05
CA ASP A 107 8.66 25.65 4.80
C ASP A 107 8.93 24.56 3.77
N GLY A 108 9.66 24.89 2.69
CA GLY A 108 10.05 23.91 1.70
C GLY A 108 10.88 22.75 2.26
N CYS A 109 11.88 23.07 3.09
CA CYS A 109 12.72 22.06 3.75
C CYS A 109 11.92 21.22 4.76
N SER A 110 11.08 21.84 5.57
CA SER A 110 10.20 21.13 6.54
C SER A 110 9.27 20.14 5.85
N GLU A 111 8.69 20.54 4.70
CA GLU A 111 7.83 19.67 3.90
C GLU A 111 8.60 18.51 3.26
N ILE A 112 9.83 18.72 2.79
CA ILE A 112 10.69 17.62 2.31
C ILE A 112 10.88 16.60 3.43
N VAL A 113 11.28 17.04 4.63
CA VAL A 113 11.50 16.14 5.78
C VAL A 113 10.22 15.36 6.09
N ARG A 114 9.07 16.05 6.12
CA ARG A 114 7.78 15.40 6.35
C ARG A 114 7.45 14.35 5.30
N GLN A 115 7.65 14.67 4.01
CA GLN A 115 7.41 13.72 2.91
C GLN A 115 8.36 12.52 2.96
N PHE A 116 9.65 12.77 3.24
CA PHE A 116 10.59 11.66 3.40
C PHE A 116 10.23 10.76 4.57
N VAL A 117 9.92 11.31 5.74
CA VAL A 117 9.53 10.53 6.93
C VAL A 117 8.27 9.70 6.67
N THR A 118 7.32 10.28 5.94
CA THR A 118 6.00 9.67 5.74
C THR A 118 5.98 8.65 4.60
N TRP A 119 6.68 8.93 3.50
CA TRP A 119 6.63 8.16 2.25
C TRP A 119 8.00 7.61 1.83
N GLY A 120 9.00 8.47 1.78
CA GLY A 120 10.32 8.16 1.22
C GLY A 120 11.08 7.14 2.05
N LEU A 121 11.24 7.37 3.37
CA LEU A 121 12.04 6.47 4.23
C LEU A 121 11.45 5.06 4.31
N PRO A 122 10.14 4.85 4.53
CA PRO A 122 9.56 3.50 4.44
C PRO A 122 9.81 2.85 3.08
N TYR A 123 9.69 3.60 1.98
CA TYR A 123 10.00 3.09 0.65
C TYR A 123 11.46 2.67 0.50
N PHE A 124 12.43 3.54 0.88
CA PHE A 124 13.85 3.22 0.77
C PHE A 124 14.27 2.08 1.69
N ILE A 125 13.72 1.99 2.89
CA ILE A 125 13.92 0.85 3.80
C ILE A 125 13.40 -0.43 3.12
N GLY A 126 12.26 -0.37 2.45
CA GLY A 126 11.73 -1.47 1.64
C GLY A 126 12.70 -1.90 0.53
N ARG A 127 13.31 -0.93 -0.18
CA ARG A 127 14.31 -1.15 -1.22
C ARG A 127 15.58 -1.82 -0.69
N ILE A 128 16.03 -1.45 0.50
CA ILE A 128 17.26 -1.92 1.11
C ILE A 128 17.09 -3.33 1.69
N TYR A 129 16.05 -3.56 2.47
CA TYR A 129 15.90 -4.80 3.24
C TYR A 129 15.23 -5.93 2.48
N PHE A 130 14.37 -5.63 1.50
CA PHE A 130 13.60 -6.61 0.73
C PHE A 130 14.00 -6.61 -0.74
N SER A 131 15.31 -6.69 -0.99
CA SER A 131 15.89 -6.62 -2.32
C SER A 131 15.90 -7.97 -3.06
N ASP A 132 15.52 -9.06 -2.41
CA ASP A 132 15.42 -10.41 -2.99
C ASP A 132 14.06 -11.06 -2.74
N LEU A 133 13.75 -12.12 -3.48
CA LEU A 133 12.44 -12.77 -3.45
C LEU A 133 12.08 -13.36 -2.08
N GLU A 134 13.08 -13.85 -1.32
CA GLU A 134 12.82 -14.39 0.02
C GLU A 134 12.49 -13.29 1.01
N GLY A 135 13.19 -12.15 0.97
CA GLY A 135 12.84 -10.98 1.79
C GLY A 135 11.44 -10.44 1.48
N ILE A 136 11.05 -10.40 0.20
CA ILE A 136 9.69 -10.01 -0.21
C ILE A 136 8.65 -11.01 0.31
N ARG A 137 8.97 -12.30 0.29
CA ARG A 137 8.13 -13.36 0.86
C ARG A 137 7.99 -13.20 2.38
N GLU A 138 9.08 -12.94 3.11
CA GLU A 138 9.04 -12.68 4.56
C GLU A 138 8.16 -11.46 4.88
N LEU A 139 8.28 -10.38 4.10
CA LEU A 139 7.44 -9.19 4.24
C LEU A 139 5.95 -9.50 4.02
N ALA A 140 5.61 -10.21 2.95
CA ALA A 140 4.22 -10.59 2.65
C ALA A 140 3.61 -11.44 3.78
N ILE A 141 4.37 -12.41 4.29
CA ILE A 141 3.93 -13.25 5.43
C ILE A 141 3.77 -12.39 6.69
N GLY A 142 4.70 -11.47 6.97
CA GLY A 142 4.63 -10.56 8.11
C GLY A 142 3.38 -9.68 8.06
N ILE A 143 3.07 -9.09 6.90
CA ILE A 143 1.86 -8.29 6.69
C ILE A 143 0.59 -9.12 6.91
N PHE A 144 0.55 -10.34 6.40
CA PHE A 144 -0.56 -11.27 6.62
C PHE A 144 -0.75 -11.61 8.12
N ILE A 145 0.34 -11.91 8.83
CA ILE A 145 0.30 -12.15 10.28
C ILE A 145 -0.20 -10.92 11.04
N GLY A 146 0.25 -9.71 10.65
CA GLY A 146 -0.25 -8.45 11.21
C GLY A 146 -1.78 -8.30 11.04
N GLY A 147 -2.32 -8.72 9.89
CA GLY A 147 -3.76 -8.79 9.68
C GLY A 147 -4.46 -9.80 10.59
N LEU A 148 -3.89 -10.99 10.75
CA LEU A 148 -4.45 -12.03 11.64
C LEU A 148 -4.51 -11.57 13.10
N ILE A 149 -3.47 -10.89 13.60
CA ILE A 149 -3.44 -10.31 14.94
C ILE A 149 -4.55 -9.26 15.11
N TYR A 150 -4.90 -8.55 14.04
CA TYR A 150 -5.95 -7.53 14.09
C TYR A 150 -7.37 -8.11 14.05
N VAL A 151 -7.57 -9.35 13.59
CA VAL A 151 -8.89 -10.00 13.54
C VAL A 151 -9.61 -9.96 14.90
N PRO A 152 -9.06 -10.49 16.01
CA PRO A 152 -9.76 -10.49 17.29
C PRO A 152 -10.03 -9.09 17.82
N LEU A 153 -9.13 -8.12 17.58
CA LEU A 153 -9.31 -6.74 18.01
C LEU A 153 -10.44 -6.05 17.24
N CYS A 154 -10.52 -6.27 15.94
CA CYS A 154 -11.62 -5.77 15.11
C CYS A 154 -12.96 -6.37 15.53
N LEU A 155 -13.03 -7.68 15.71
CA LEU A 155 -14.25 -8.37 16.14
C LEU A 155 -14.73 -7.89 17.51
N TRP A 156 -13.79 -7.64 18.43
CA TRP A 156 -14.10 -7.07 19.73
C TRP A 156 -14.73 -5.69 19.61
N GLU A 157 -14.14 -4.76 18.82
CA GLU A 157 -14.69 -3.41 18.62
C GLU A 157 -16.00 -3.39 17.83
N VAL A 158 -16.20 -4.31 16.89
CA VAL A 158 -17.49 -4.47 16.20
C VAL A 158 -18.60 -4.78 17.21
N ARG A 159 -18.32 -5.60 18.25
CA ARG A 159 -19.30 -5.99 19.27
C ARG A 159 -19.45 -4.96 20.39
N MET A 160 -18.32 -4.39 20.88
CA MET A 160 -18.23 -3.59 22.09
C MET A 160 -18.11 -2.08 21.84
N SER A 161 -18.04 -1.66 20.59
CA SER A 161 -17.74 -0.30 20.11
C SER A 161 -16.22 0.03 20.04
N PRO A 162 -15.83 1.04 19.21
CA PRO A 162 -14.42 1.41 19.00
C PRO A 162 -13.87 2.19 20.20
N GLN A 163 -13.32 1.50 21.19
CA GLN A 163 -12.81 2.07 22.44
C GLN A 163 -11.41 1.62 22.83
N LEU A 164 -10.78 0.67 22.13
CA LEU A 164 -9.48 0.12 22.53
C LEU A 164 -8.42 1.21 22.66
N HIS A 165 -8.33 2.11 21.69
CA HIS A 165 -7.39 3.23 21.74
C HIS A 165 -7.63 4.14 22.96
N ARG A 166 -8.91 4.44 23.26
CA ARG A 166 -9.26 5.26 24.43
C ARG A 166 -8.90 4.56 25.73
N TRP A 167 -9.09 3.27 25.85
CA TRP A 167 -8.78 2.52 27.05
C TRP A 167 -7.28 2.46 27.31
N VAL A 168 -6.48 2.27 26.25
CA VAL A 168 -5.02 2.17 26.38
C VAL A 168 -4.38 3.57 26.52
N TYR A 169 -4.78 4.54 25.68
CA TYR A 169 -4.11 5.83 25.54
C TYR A 169 -4.85 7.01 26.15
N GLY A 170 -6.07 6.82 26.67
CA GLY A 170 -6.83 7.84 27.38
C GLY A 170 -7.51 8.87 26.51
N PHE A 171 -7.51 8.75 25.18
CA PHE A 171 -8.19 9.65 24.26
C PHE A 171 -8.71 8.92 23.02
N ARG A 172 -9.66 9.54 22.34
CA ARG A 172 -10.18 9.04 21.06
C ARG A 172 -9.41 9.65 19.89
N GLN A 173 -9.00 8.83 18.94
CA GLN A 173 -8.27 9.26 17.74
C GLN A 173 -9.15 9.91 16.67
N HIS A 174 -10.47 9.72 16.72
CA HIS A 174 -11.43 10.28 15.76
C HIS A 174 -12.83 10.43 16.37
N SER A 175 -13.73 11.11 15.64
CA SER A 175 -15.13 11.27 16.01
C SER A 175 -15.84 9.92 16.16
N PHE A 176 -16.49 9.68 17.29
CA PHE A 176 -17.22 8.45 17.57
C PHE A 176 -18.39 8.20 16.61
N TYR A 177 -19.13 9.26 16.30
CA TYR A 177 -20.34 9.19 15.45
C TYR A 177 -20.03 8.69 14.03
N GLN A 178 -18.86 8.97 13.49
CA GLN A 178 -18.46 8.50 12.17
C GLN A 178 -18.22 6.99 12.10
N ASN A 179 -18.13 6.32 13.26
CA ASN A 179 -17.95 4.88 13.36
C ASN A 179 -19.26 4.11 13.56
N MET A 180 -20.36 4.81 13.71
CA MET A 180 -21.70 4.22 13.74
C MET A 180 -22.19 4.06 12.30
N ARG A 181 -22.31 2.82 11.81
CA ARG A 181 -22.71 2.51 10.44
C ARG A 181 -23.57 1.25 10.39
N ASP A 182 -24.62 1.30 9.58
CA ASP A 182 -25.49 0.14 9.29
C ASP A 182 -25.95 -0.57 10.60
N GLY A 183 -26.40 0.18 11.59
CA GLY A 183 -26.90 -0.33 12.87
C GLY A 183 -25.84 -0.94 13.80
N GLY A 184 -24.56 -0.67 13.63
CA GLY A 184 -23.51 -1.17 14.50
C GLY A 184 -22.22 -0.37 14.39
N PHE A 185 -21.11 -0.92 14.89
CA PHE A 185 -19.83 -0.21 15.00
C PHE A 185 -18.85 -0.63 13.92
N ARG A 186 -18.11 0.35 13.39
CA ARG A 186 -16.94 0.16 12.53
C ARG A 186 -15.70 0.18 13.43
N PRO A 187 -14.85 -0.85 13.42
CA PRO A 187 -13.64 -0.89 14.24
C PRO A 187 -12.61 0.16 13.77
N MET A 188 -11.91 0.76 14.72
CA MET A 188 -10.76 1.64 14.50
C MET A 188 -9.48 1.09 15.11
N VAL A 189 -9.60 0.33 16.17
CA VAL A 189 -8.53 -0.26 16.97
C VAL A 189 -7.50 0.82 17.36
N PHE A 190 -6.26 0.78 16.83
CA PHE A 190 -5.25 1.82 17.05
C PHE A 190 -4.92 2.64 15.79
N MET A 191 -5.70 2.50 14.73
CA MET A 191 -5.56 3.31 13.52
C MET A 191 -6.41 4.58 13.61
N GLN A 192 -6.10 5.58 12.80
CA GLN A 192 -6.75 6.88 12.83
C GLN A 192 -8.25 6.82 12.53
N HIS A 193 -8.66 5.93 11.61
CA HIS A 193 -10.04 5.85 11.14
C HIS A 193 -10.42 4.42 10.75
N GLY A 194 -11.71 4.08 10.86
CA GLY A 194 -12.18 2.75 10.48
C GLY A 194 -12.06 2.41 8.99
N LEU A 195 -11.97 3.39 8.09
CA LEU A 195 -11.66 3.15 6.67
C LEU A 195 -10.23 2.62 6.49
N MET A 196 -9.29 3.12 7.29
CA MET A 196 -7.90 2.65 7.30
C MET A 196 -7.82 1.20 7.77
N VAL A 197 -8.58 0.83 8.81
CA VAL A 197 -8.68 -0.56 9.29
C VAL A 197 -9.30 -1.45 8.20
N ALA A 198 -10.36 -1.00 7.55
CA ALA A 198 -11.01 -1.78 6.49
C ALA A 198 -10.06 -2.03 5.29
N MET A 199 -9.32 -0.99 4.85
CA MET A 199 -8.31 -1.15 3.78
C MET A 199 -7.18 -2.08 4.21
N TRP A 200 -6.69 -1.96 5.46
CA TRP A 200 -5.68 -2.86 6.02
C TRP A 200 -6.15 -4.32 6.02
N MET A 201 -7.35 -4.58 6.54
CA MET A 201 -7.92 -5.94 6.60
C MET A 201 -8.19 -6.51 5.20
N GLY A 202 -8.66 -5.67 4.26
CA GLY A 202 -8.82 -6.06 2.85
C GLY A 202 -7.50 -6.43 2.17
N ALA A 203 -6.47 -5.60 2.37
CA ALA A 203 -5.13 -5.84 1.83
C ALA A 203 -4.51 -7.13 2.39
N THR A 204 -4.61 -7.34 3.71
CA THR A 204 -4.07 -8.55 4.36
C THR A 204 -4.85 -9.80 3.99
N ALA A 205 -6.17 -9.71 3.76
CA ALA A 205 -6.97 -10.80 3.24
C ALA A 205 -6.58 -11.16 1.80
N LEU A 206 -6.35 -10.17 0.93
CA LEU A 206 -5.85 -10.39 -0.43
C LEU A 206 -4.51 -11.13 -0.41
N ILE A 207 -3.57 -10.69 0.42
CA ILE A 207 -2.28 -11.36 0.60
C ILE A 207 -2.49 -12.80 1.06
N GLY A 208 -3.29 -13.03 2.10
CA GLY A 208 -3.57 -14.37 2.62
C GLY A 208 -4.15 -15.33 1.57
N ILE A 209 -5.15 -14.86 0.80
CA ILE A 209 -5.76 -15.65 -0.29
C ILE A 209 -4.70 -16.05 -1.32
N TRP A 210 -3.83 -15.11 -1.71
CA TRP A 210 -2.83 -15.37 -2.73
C TRP A 210 -1.68 -16.26 -2.24
N LEU A 211 -1.20 -16.05 -0.99
CA LEU A 211 -0.20 -16.92 -0.36
C LEU A 211 -0.71 -18.36 -0.22
N TRP A 212 -2.01 -18.54 0.05
CA TRP A 212 -2.64 -19.87 0.07
C TRP A 212 -2.74 -20.47 -1.34
N LYS A 213 -3.22 -19.71 -2.32
CA LYS A 213 -3.33 -20.13 -3.74
C LYS A 213 -1.98 -20.58 -4.30
N THR A 214 -0.91 -19.85 -4.02
CA THR A 214 0.46 -20.14 -4.48
C THR A 214 1.15 -21.23 -3.65
N ARG A 215 0.49 -21.75 -2.62
CA ARG A 215 1.05 -22.71 -1.67
C ARG A 215 2.29 -22.21 -0.93
N THR A 216 2.51 -20.91 -0.88
CA THR A 216 3.59 -20.25 -0.13
C THR A 216 3.42 -20.46 1.37
N VAL A 217 2.17 -20.39 1.86
CA VAL A 217 1.78 -20.66 3.24
C VAL A 217 0.60 -21.64 3.26
N ARG A 218 0.67 -22.68 4.08
CA ARG A 218 -0.41 -23.66 4.27
C ARG A 218 -1.08 -23.56 5.62
N LYS A 219 -0.33 -23.13 6.64
CA LYS A 219 -0.78 -22.94 8.01
C LYS A 219 0.03 -21.84 8.70
N VAL A 220 -0.57 -21.15 9.66
CA VAL A 220 0.06 -20.21 10.58
C VAL A 220 -0.36 -20.59 12.00
N TRP A 221 0.60 -20.68 12.94
CA TRP A 221 0.37 -21.15 14.32
C TRP A 221 -0.40 -22.49 14.39
N ASP A 222 -0.06 -23.42 13.47
CA ASP A 222 -0.73 -24.70 13.28
C ASP A 222 -2.20 -24.62 12.82
N ILE A 223 -2.76 -23.42 12.64
CA ILE A 223 -4.11 -23.24 12.10
C ILE A 223 -4.02 -23.23 10.56
N PRO A 224 -4.79 -24.08 9.86
CA PRO A 224 -4.74 -24.14 8.41
C PRO A 224 -5.37 -22.91 7.76
N MET A 225 -4.88 -22.54 6.57
CA MET A 225 -5.32 -21.35 5.83
C MET A 225 -6.81 -21.37 5.49
N TRP A 226 -7.43 -22.54 5.31
CA TRP A 226 -8.84 -22.65 5.04
C TRP A 226 -9.73 -22.22 6.22
N VAL A 227 -9.20 -22.12 7.45
CA VAL A 227 -9.86 -21.51 8.61
C VAL A 227 -9.55 -20.02 8.70
N LEU A 228 -8.27 -19.65 8.50
CA LEU A 228 -7.81 -18.27 8.67
C LEU A 228 -8.39 -17.30 7.62
N ILE A 229 -8.50 -17.75 6.37
CA ILE A 229 -9.04 -16.90 5.28
C ILE A 229 -10.52 -16.55 5.52
N PRO A 230 -11.43 -17.48 5.79
CA PRO A 230 -12.81 -17.13 6.13
C PRO A 230 -12.91 -16.18 7.33
N ALA A 231 -12.13 -16.39 8.39
CA ALA A 231 -12.11 -15.49 9.54
C ALA A 231 -11.72 -14.06 9.14
N MET A 232 -10.72 -13.90 8.28
CA MET A 232 -10.34 -12.59 7.74
C MET A 232 -11.44 -11.98 6.86
N LEU A 233 -12.05 -12.75 5.96
CA LEU A 233 -13.12 -12.27 5.07
C LEU A 233 -14.35 -11.82 5.87
N ILE A 234 -14.75 -12.57 6.90
CA ILE A 234 -15.80 -12.15 7.83
C ILE A 234 -15.42 -10.83 8.50
N THR A 235 -14.16 -10.68 8.94
CA THR A 235 -13.70 -9.43 9.58
C THR A 235 -13.73 -8.25 8.59
N VAL A 236 -13.29 -8.44 7.34
CA VAL A 236 -13.38 -7.40 6.30
C VAL A 236 -14.82 -6.95 6.09
N TYR A 237 -15.76 -7.88 6.00
CA TYR A 237 -17.18 -7.57 5.88
C TYR A 237 -17.70 -6.77 7.08
N LEU A 238 -17.33 -7.20 8.30
CA LEU A 238 -17.72 -6.55 9.55
C LEU A 238 -17.05 -5.18 9.77
N CYS A 239 -15.97 -4.84 9.06
CA CYS A 239 -15.41 -3.48 9.02
C CYS A 239 -16.33 -2.46 8.35
N LYS A 240 -17.47 -2.85 7.79
CA LYS A 240 -18.53 -1.98 7.24
C LYS A 240 -18.02 -0.94 6.24
N SER A 241 -17.01 -1.30 5.43
CA SER A 241 -16.51 -0.50 4.32
C SER A 241 -16.76 -1.21 3.00
N ARG A 242 -17.82 -0.81 2.29
CA ARG A 242 -18.15 -1.41 0.98
C ARG A 242 -17.06 -1.17 -0.04
N TYR A 243 -16.39 -0.01 0.04
CA TYR A 243 -15.31 0.32 -0.89
C TYR A 243 -14.07 -0.58 -0.68
N ALA A 244 -13.64 -0.79 0.56
CA ALA A 244 -12.54 -1.73 0.84
C ALA A 244 -12.89 -3.17 0.42
N LEU A 245 -14.15 -3.60 0.62
CA LEU A 245 -14.62 -4.90 0.15
C LEU A 245 -14.60 -4.99 -1.40
N LEU A 246 -15.05 -3.94 -2.09
CA LEU A 246 -14.97 -3.85 -3.55
C LEU A 246 -13.53 -3.96 -4.04
N LEU A 247 -12.59 -3.23 -3.43
CA LEU A 247 -11.18 -3.30 -3.79
C LEU A 247 -10.60 -4.71 -3.57
N LEU A 248 -10.97 -5.40 -2.49
CA LEU A 248 -10.59 -6.79 -2.27
C LEU A 248 -11.12 -7.70 -3.40
N ILE A 249 -12.40 -7.57 -3.75
CA ILE A 249 -13.01 -8.36 -4.84
C ILE A 249 -12.30 -8.07 -6.17
N VAL A 250 -12.07 -6.80 -6.50
CA VAL A 250 -11.34 -6.39 -7.72
C VAL A 250 -9.93 -7.00 -7.75
N GLY A 251 -9.19 -6.90 -6.65
CA GLY A 251 -7.83 -7.45 -6.56
C GLY A 251 -7.79 -8.97 -6.71
N VAL A 252 -8.66 -9.68 -6.00
CA VAL A 252 -8.79 -11.15 -6.12
C VAL A 252 -9.17 -11.54 -7.54
N THR A 253 -10.22 -10.92 -8.09
CA THR A 253 -10.69 -11.22 -9.45
C THR A 253 -9.61 -10.96 -10.50
N ALA A 254 -8.89 -9.82 -10.42
CA ALA A 254 -7.81 -9.49 -11.33
C ALA A 254 -6.69 -10.54 -11.30
N LEU A 255 -6.25 -10.94 -10.09
CA LEU A 255 -5.20 -11.96 -9.94
C LEU A 255 -5.64 -13.33 -10.47
N TYR A 256 -6.88 -13.77 -10.16
CA TYR A 256 -7.40 -15.05 -10.66
C TYR A 256 -7.62 -15.01 -12.17
N LEU A 257 -8.15 -13.92 -12.70
CA LEU A 257 -8.40 -13.75 -14.13
C LEU A 257 -7.11 -13.82 -14.95
N VAL A 258 -6.03 -13.14 -14.49
CA VAL A 258 -4.72 -13.22 -15.13
C VAL A 258 -4.13 -14.63 -15.02
N SER A 259 -4.27 -15.29 -13.86
CA SER A 259 -3.75 -16.65 -13.69
C SER A 259 -4.46 -17.67 -14.59
N TRP A 260 -5.73 -17.43 -14.93
CA TRP A 260 -6.53 -18.27 -15.82
C TRP A 260 -6.33 -17.91 -17.30
N SER A 261 -6.54 -16.63 -17.66
CA SER A 261 -6.50 -16.17 -19.06
C SER A 261 -5.08 -15.94 -19.60
N ARG A 262 -4.08 -15.82 -18.72
CA ARG A 262 -2.70 -15.40 -19.04
C ARG A 262 -2.57 -13.98 -19.60
N LEU A 263 -3.64 -13.19 -19.60
CA LEU A 263 -3.71 -11.83 -20.15
C LEU A 263 -3.34 -10.76 -19.12
N ARG A 264 -2.06 -10.47 -18.98
CA ARG A 264 -1.55 -9.39 -18.10
C ARG A 264 -2.08 -8.00 -18.48
N VAL A 265 -2.45 -7.80 -19.74
CA VAL A 265 -3.01 -6.55 -20.24
C VAL A 265 -4.26 -6.11 -19.47
N LEU A 266 -5.04 -7.04 -18.93
CA LEU A 266 -6.22 -6.72 -18.10
C LEU A 266 -5.83 -5.91 -16.85
N VAL A 267 -4.73 -6.29 -16.21
CA VAL A 267 -4.21 -5.52 -15.05
C VAL A 267 -3.65 -4.18 -15.52
N VAL A 268 -2.92 -4.13 -16.64
CA VAL A 268 -2.41 -2.86 -17.19
C VAL A 268 -3.55 -1.90 -17.48
N LEU A 269 -4.65 -2.35 -18.09
CA LEU A 269 -5.84 -1.54 -18.33
C LEU A 269 -6.47 -1.06 -17.01
N MET A 270 -6.56 -1.93 -16.00
CA MET A 270 -7.00 -1.55 -14.67
C MET A 270 -6.12 -0.43 -14.08
N LEU A 271 -4.78 -0.54 -14.19
CA LEU A 271 -3.85 0.45 -13.66
C LEU A 271 -3.94 1.81 -14.37
N MET A 272 -4.51 1.89 -15.57
CA MET A 272 -4.76 3.16 -16.27
C MET A 272 -5.97 3.93 -15.70
N VAL A 273 -6.86 3.27 -14.97
CA VAL A 273 -8.08 3.89 -14.44
C VAL A 273 -7.77 5.07 -13.50
N PRO A 274 -6.91 4.98 -12.45
CA PRO A 274 -6.64 6.10 -11.56
C PRO A 274 -6.06 7.34 -12.26
N PRO A 275 -5.01 7.27 -13.11
CA PRO A 275 -4.49 8.46 -13.77
C PRO A 275 -5.50 9.08 -14.75
N VAL A 276 -6.27 8.26 -15.48
CA VAL A 276 -7.34 8.77 -16.36
C VAL A 276 -8.43 9.44 -15.54
N TYR A 277 -8.91 8.81 -14.47
CA TYR A 277 -9.92 9.37 -13.57
C TYR A 277 -9.48 10.73 -13.01
N THR A 278 -8.27 10.81 -12.43
CA THR A 278 -7.78 12.04 -11.82
C THR A 278 -7.60 13.16 -12.84
N TYR A 279 -7.13 12.84 -14.05
CA TYR A 279 -7.01 13.81 -15.14
C TYR A 279 -8.36 14.37 -15.59
N VAL A 280 -9.31 13.48 -15.89
CA VAL A 280 -10.65 13.83 -16.38
C VAL A 280 -11.44 14.62 -15.33
N ARG A 281 -11.33 14.24 -14.05
CA ARG A 281 -11.96 14.94 -12.93
C ARG A 281 -11.34 16.32 -12.67
N ALA A 282 -10.00 16.41 -12.70
CA ALA A 282 -9.30 17.70 -12.52
C ALA A 282 -9.69 18.72 -13.58
N HIS A 283 -9.95 18.29 -14.83
CA HIS A 283 -10.35 19.17 -15.91
C HIS A 283 -11.88 19.39 -16.01
N GLY A 284 -12.67 18.85 -15.08
CA GLY A 284 -14.12 19.04 -15.07
C GLY A 284 -14.88 18.35 -16.20
N VAL A 285 -14.23 17.42 -16.95
CA VAL A 285 -14.87 16.70 -18.07
C VAL A 285 -15.99 15.78 -17.59
N VAL A 286 -15.88 15.24 -16.37
CA VAL A 286 -16.89 14.39 -15.74
C VAL A 286 -17.31 15.01 -14.42
N SER A 287 -18.60 15.38 -14.30
CA SER A 287 -19.18 15.97 -13.09
C SER A 287 -19.32 15.01 -11.91
N GLY A 288 -19.36 13.71 -12.20
CA GLY A 288 -19.60 12.66 -11.21
C GLY A 288 -21.07 12.30 -11.03
N GLU A 289 -22.01 12.98 -11.68
CA GLU A 289 -23.47 12.71 -11.57
C GLU A 289 -23.85 11.27 -11.92
N GLY A 290 -23.22 10.69 -12.96
CA GLY A 290 -23.41 9.28 -13.31
C GLY A 290 -23.01 8.33 -12.20
N MET A 291 -21.95 8.65 -11.45
CA MET A 291 -21.51 7.85 -10.30
C MET A 291 -22.50 7.97 -9.13
N ILE A 292 -23.08 9.14 -8.91
CA ILE A 292 -24.08 9.38 -7.87
C ILE A 292 -25.38 8.62 -8.20
N THR A 293 -25.84 8.70 -9.45
CA THR A 293 -27.02 7.96 -9.93
C THR A 293 -26.81 6.45 -9.77
N PHE A 294 -25.66 5.93 -10.23
CA PHE A 294 -25.31 4.53 -10.04
C PHE A 294 -25.29 4.11 -8.56
N ALA A 295 -24.72 4.95 -7.69
CA ALA A 295 -24.68 4.67 -6.25
C ALA A 295 -26.10 4.65 -5.63
N LYS A 296 -27.01 5.49 -6.10
CA LYS A 296 -28.42 5.50 -5.68
C LYS A 296 -29.13 4.23 -6.10
N ASP A 297 -28.97 3.80 -7.35
CA ASP A 297 -29.64 2.63 -7.93
C ASP A 297 -29.18 1.32 -7.32
N VAL A 298 -27.85 1.20 -7.03
CA VAL A 298 -27.24 -0.06 -6.56
C VAL A 298 -27.27 -0.18 -5.03
N PHE A 299 -27.17 0.93 -4.30
CA PHE A 299 -27.05 0.87 -2.84
C PHE A 299 -28.26 1.46 -2.11
N ASN A 300 -28.30 2.76 -1.92
CA ASN A 300 -29.42 3.52 -1.33
C ASN A 300 -29.14 5.04 -1.40
N GLN A 301 -30.14 5.85 -1.05
CA GLN A 301 -30.05 7.31 -1.07
C GLN A 301 -28.95 7.85 -0.16
N ASP A 302 -28.81 7.35 1.08
CA ASP A 302 -27.78 7.82 2.04
C ASP A 302 -26.35 7.67 1.49
N ARG A 303 -26.11 6.61 0.68
CA ARG A 303 -24.82 6.37 0.05
C ARG A 303 -24.59 7.27 -1.14
N ALA A 304 -25.63 7.53 -1.92
CA ALA A 304 -25.59 8.49 -3.01
C ALA A 304 -25.29 9.91 -2.48
N ASP A 305 -25.96 10.33 -1.40
CA ASP A 305 -25.74 11.63 -0.78
C ASP A 305 -24.33 11.78 -0.20
N SER A 306 -23.81 10.72 0.44
CA SER A 306 -22.42 10.70 0.94
C SER A 306 -21.38 10.77 -0.19
N LEU A 307 -21.67 10.16 -1.34
CA LEU A 307 -20.80 10.25 -2.53
C LEU A 307 -20.92 11.62 -3.19
N ALA A 308 -22.13 12.14 -3.33
CA ALA A 308 -22.39 13.46 -3.88
C ALA A 308 -21.65 14.57 -3.11
N TYR A 309 -21.72 14.53 -1.76
CA TYR A 309 -20.99 15.46 -0.91
C TYR A 309 -19.48 15.45 -1.20
N ARG A 310 -18.88 14.26 -1.31
CA ARG A 310 -17.43 14.12 -1.61
C ARG A 310 -17.08 14.63 -3.00
N LEU A 311 -17.85 14.24 -4.02
CA LEU A 311 -17.59 14.64 -5.40
C LEU A 311 -17.79 16.16 -5.62
N ASN A 312 -18.76 16.76 -4.95
CA ASN A 312 -18.97 18.22 -4.99
C ASN A 312 -17.81 18.97 -4.32
N ASN A 313 -17.34 18.49 -3.15
CA ASN A 313 -16.17 19.07 -2.50
C ASN A 313 -14.90 18.92 -3.37
N GLU A 314 -14.72 17.77 -4.04
CA GLU A 314 -13.62 17.58 -4.99
C GLU A 314 -13.68 18.55 -6.15
N ASN A 315 -14.87 18.85 -6.72
CA ASN A 315 -15.01 19.81 -7.81
C ASN A 315 -14.53 21.19 -7.40
N LEU A 316 -14.96 21.68 -6.24
CA LEU A 316 -14.57 23.01 -5.74
C LEU A 316 -13.06 23.12 -5.51
N ILE A 317 -12.44 22.07 -4.98
CA ILE A 317 -11.00 22.04 -4.75
C ILE A 317 -10.23 21.87 -6.08
N ALA A 318 -10.79 21.11 -7.05
CA ALA A 318 -10.19 20.98 -8.37
C ALA A 318 -10.14 22.36 -9.08
N GLU A 319 -11.19 23.15 -9.05
CA GLU A 319 -11.20 24.51 -9.58
C GLU A 319 -10.10 25.38 -8.97
N GLN A 320 -9.93 25.31 -7.65
CA GLN A 320 -8.86 26.05 -6.96
C GLN A 320 -7.47 25.50 -7.32
N ALA A 321 -7.30 24.19 -7.39
CA ALA A 321 -6.04 23.54 -7.76
C ALA A 321 -5.61 23.89 -9.19
N MET A 322 -6.57 23.94 -10.13
CA MET A 322 -6.32 24.26 -11.54
C MET A 322 -5.89 25.72 -11.80
N LYS A 323 -5.96 26.61 -10.80
CA LYS A 323 -5.33 27.94 -10.89
C LYS A 323 -3.79 27.86 -10.83
N LYS A 324 -3.22 26.78 -10.27
CA LYS A 324 -1.78 26.47 -10.23
C LYS A 324 -1.53 25.01 -10.58
N PRO A 325 -1.82 24.55 -11.81
CA PRO A 325 -1.96 23.12 -12.12
C PRO A 325 -0.65 22.33 -11.99
N TRP A 326 0.49 22.93 -12.31
CA TRP A 326 1.76 22.19 -12.38
C TRP A 326 2.42 21.97 -11.02
N VAL A 327 2.46 23.00 -10.17
CA VAL A 327 3.22 23.01 -8.92
C VAL A 327 2.34 23.07 -7.67
N GLY A 328 1.04 23.39 -7.83
CA GLY A 328 0.11 23.51 -6.72
C GLY A 328 0.35 24.75 -5.84
N TRP A 329 -0.33 24.76 -4.66
CA TRP A 329 -0.37 25.90 -3.74
C TRP A 329 0.56 25.77 -2.53
N GLY A 330 1.17 24.61 -2.31
CA GLY A 330 1.95 24.31 -1.11
C GLY A 330 1.11 23.82 0.07
N SER A 331 1.76 23.58 1.19
CA SER A 331 1.16 22.86 2.32
C SER A 331 0.31 23.73 3.25
N TRP A 332 0.41 25.05 3.20
CA TRP A 332 -0.25 25.99 4.12
C TRP A 332 -1.71 26.31 3.77
N GLY A 333 -2.37 25.43 3.05
CA GLY A 333 -3.83 25.54 2.88
C GLY A 333 -4.29 26.42 1.73
N GLY A 334 -3.40 26.99 0.91
CA GLY A 334 -3.81 27.84 -0.22
C GLY A 334 -4.70 27.15 -1.26
N TYR A 335 -4.72 25.82 -1.30
CA TYR A 335 -5.61 25.01 -2.12
C TYR A 335 -6.99 24.79 -1.48
N ARG A 336 -7.16 25.09 -0.18
CA ARG A 336 -8.42 24.90 0.53
C ARG A 336 -9.43 25.93 0.10
N VAL A 337 -10.66 25.51 0.05
CA VAL A 337 -11.83 26.34 -0.21
C VAL A 337 -12.66 26.36 1.07
N THR A 338 -13.17 27.52 1.43
CA THR A 338 -14.07 27.70 2.55
C THR A 338 -15.52 27.70 2.07
N ASP A 339 -16.43 27.16 2.89
CA ASP A 339 -17.87 27.26 2.67
C ASP A 339 -18.39 28.67 2.97
N GLU A 340 -19.71 28.88 2.79
CA GLU A 340 -20.38 30.16 3.03
C GLU A 340 -20.26 30.65 4.50
N TYR A 341 -19.91 29.74 5.42
CA TYR A 341 -19.71 30.02 6.84
C TYR A 341 -18.23 30.21 7.22
N GLY A 342 -17.31 30.26 6.24
CA GLY A 342 -15.89 30.42 6.47
C GLY A 342 -15.18 29.18 7.00
N LYS A 343 -15.81 28.01 6.93
CA LYS A 343 -15.23 26.74 7.36
C LYS A 343 -14.57 26.02 6.17
N ASP A 344 -13.40 25.47 6.38
CA ASP A 344 -12.69 24.68 5.36
C ASP A 344 -13.56 23.50 4.87
N ILE A 345 -13.72 23.38 3.57
CA ILE A 345 -14.37 22.22 2.92
C ILE A 345 -13.52 20.99 3.19
N VAL A 346 -14.15 19.94 3.71
CA VAL A 346 -13.47 18.68 4.05
C VAL A 346 -13.14 17.91 2.76
N THR A 347 -11.89 17.54 2.64
CA THR A 347 -11.38 16.73 1.54
C THR A 347 -10.92 15.38 2.07
N ASP A 348 -11.51 14.32 1.55
CA ASP A 348 -11.19 12.96 1.98
C ASP A 348 -10.18 12.27 1.04
N SER A 349 -10.11 12.66 -0.24
CA SER A 349 -9.36 11.96 -1.28
C SER A 349 -7.92 12.48 -1.38
N LEU A 350 -6.94 11.57 -1.36
CA LEU A 350 -5.52 11.96 -1.41
C LEU A 350 -5.12 12.58 -2.75
N TRP A 351 -5.71 12.11 -3.85
CA TRP A 351 -5.37 12.62 -5.18
C TRP A 351 -5.62 14.12 -5.31
N ILE A 352 -6.76 14.61 -4.82
CA ILE A 352 -7.12 16.04 -4.92
C ILE A 352 -6.31 16.88 -3.93
N ILE A 353 -6.01 16.35 -2.73
CA ILE A 353 -5.10 16.98 -1.77
C ILE A 353 -3.71 17.13 -2.40
N THR A 354 -3.22 16.08 -3.08
CA THR A 354 -1.91 16.11 -3.73
C THR A 354 -1.90 17.06 -4.92
N LEU A 355 -2.94 17.08 -5.75
CA LEU A 355 -3.10 18.04 -6.82
C LEU A 355 -3.11 19.48 -6.30
N GLY A 356 -3.88 19.74 -5.25
CA GLY A 356 -3.95 21.06 -4.62
C GLY A 356 -2.61 21.52 -4.05
N LYS A 357 -1.88 20.64 -3.37
CA LYS A 357 -0.60 20.96 -2.72
C LYS A 357 0.56 21.01 -3.68
N HIS A 358 0.69 20.04 -4.57
CA HIS A 358 1.90 19.76 -5.36
C HIS A 358 1.66 19.75 -6.87
N GLY A 359 0.45 20.10 -7.30
CA GLY A 359 0.07 20.11 -8.71
C GLY A 359 0.14 18.75 -9.40
N PHE A 360 0.10 18.75 -10.71
CA PHE A 360 0.24 17.53 -11.52
C PHE A 360 1.61 16.86 -11.35
N ILE A 361 2.69 17.63 -11.09
CA ILE A 361 4.01 17.04 -10.85
C ILE A 361 3.96 16.10 -9.65
N GLY A 362 3.42 16.55 -8.52
CA GLY A 362 3.27 15.71 -7.34
C GLY A 362 2.27 14.56 -7.52
N LEU A 363 1.13 14.82 -8.19
CA LEU A 363 0.09 13.81 -8.42
C LEU A 363 0.58 12.68 -9.34
N TRP A 364 1.28 13.01 -10.42
CA TRP A 364 1.83 12.01 -11.33
C TRP A 364 3.00 11.24 -10.70
N ALA A 365 3.84 11.93 -9.92
CA ALA A 365 4.88 11.27 -9.17
C ALA A 365 4.30 10.26 -8.16
N LEU A 366 3.27 10.63 -7.39
CA LEU A 366 2.57 9.73 -6.47
C LEU A 366 1.90 8.56 -7.22
N SER A 367 1.22 8.86 -8.33
CA SER A 367 0.58 7.82 -9.17
C SER A 367 1.62 6.83 -9.70
N ALA A 368 2.77 7.33 -10.17
CA ALA A 368 3.87 6.49 -10.62
C ALA A 368 4.44 5.64 -9.48
N VAL A 369 4.66 6.21 -8.28
CA VAL A 369 5.12 5.46 -7.10
C VAL A 369 4.21 4.27 -6.81
N LEU A 370 2.89 4.45 -6.85
CA LEU A 370 1.94 3.43 -6.44
C LEU A 370 1.58 2.43 -7.56
N LEU A 371 1.67 2.82 -8.83
CA LEU A 371 1.27 1.97 -9.96
C LEU A 371 2.46 1.26 -10.62
N LEU A 372 3.65 1.89 -10.63
CA LEU A 372 4.85 1.33 -11.27
C LEU A 372 5.24 -0.05 -10.70
N PRO A 373 5.13 -0.36 -9.37
CA PRO A 373 5.44 -1.68 -8.86
C PRO A 373 4.67 -2.78 -9.59
N MET A 374 3.36 -2.63 -9.77
CA MET A 374 2.53 -3.64 -10.45
C MET A 374 2.74 -3.63 -11.97
N LEU A 375 3.03 -2.48 -12.58
CA LEU A 375 3.42 -2.42 -13.99
C LEU A 375 4.71 -3.20 -14.25
N LEU A 376 5.72 -3.06 -13.39
CA LEU A 376 6.96 -3.83 -13.47
C LEU A 376 6.71 -5.33 -13.27
N VAL A 377 5.82 -5.71 -12.35
CA VAL A 377 5.39 -7.11 -12.22
C VAL A 377 4.77 -7.63 -13.52
N CYS A 378 3.91 -6.84 -14.16
CA CYS A 378 3.33 -7.21 -15.45
C CYS A 378 4.37 -7.30 -16.57
N TYR A 379 5.41 -6.50 -16.53
CA TYR A 379 6.49 -6.50 -17.50
C TYR A 379 7.46 -7.67 -17.29
N ASP A 380 7.96 -7.82 -16.05
CA ASP A 380 9.05 -8.75 -15.72
C ASP A 380 8.61 -10.21 -15.62
N TRP A 381 7.37 -10.48 -15.18
CA TRP A 381 6.93 -11.82 -14.84
C TRP A 381 5.81 -12.30 -15.76
N ARG A 382 6.03 -13.44 -16.43
CA ARG A 382 4.98 -14.10 -17.21
C ARG A 382 3.82 -14.51 -16.31
N ALA A 383 2.61 -14.47 -16.84
CA ALA A 383 1.38 -14.75 -16.09
C ALA A 383 1.32 -16.17 -15.47
N ASP A 384 1.98 -17.14 -16.11
CA ASP A 384 2.10 -18.52 -15.58
C ASP A 384 2.93 -18.58 -14.29
N LEU A 385 3.88 -17.66 -14.11
CA LEU A 385 4.71 -17.58 -12.91
C LEU A 385 4.02 -16.89 -11.73
N TRP A 386 2.89 -16.20 -11.95
CA TRP A 386 2.19 -15.48 -10.89
C TRP A 386 1.68 -16.39 -9.76
N THR A 387 1.46 -17.67 -10.07
CA THR A 387 1.06 -18.68 -9.08
C THR A 387 2.26 -19.46 -8.49
N HIS A 388 3.50 -19.13 -8.88
CA HIS A 388 4.69 -19.77 -8.33
C HIS A 388 4.95 -19.30 -6.88
N PRO A 389 5.33 -20.17 -5.93
CA PRO A 389 5.50 -19.82 -4.51
C PRO A 389 6.48 -18.68 -4.21
N LEU A 390 7.52 -18.48 -5.06
CA LEU A 390 8.49 -17.39 -4.90
C LEU A 390 8.05 -16.09 -5.58
N VAL A 391 7.24 -16.16 -6.65
CA VAL A 391 6.79 -14.99 -7.42
C VAL A 391 5.47 -14.46 -6.87
N GLY A 392 4.62 -15.34 -6.39
CA GLY A 392 3.31 -14.98 -5.83
C GLY A 392 3.34 -13.86 -4.79
N PRO A 393 4.27 -13.85 -3.83
CA PRO A 393 4.44 -12.75 -2.89
C PRO A 393 4.71 -11.40 -3.56
N VAL A 394 5.56 -11.35 -4.59
CA VAL A 394 5.84 -10.12 -5.36
C VAL A 394 4.57 -9.61 -6.05
N VAL A 395 3.84 -10.51 -6.70
CA VAL A 395 2.61 -10.21 -7.43
C VAL A 395 1.54 -9.63 -6.50
N VAL A 396 1.31 -10.27 -5.36
CA VAL A 396 0.25 -9.82 -4.43
C VAL A 396 0.61 -8.53 -3.72
N LEU A 397 1.88 -8.30 -3.37
CA LEU A 397 2.31 -7.02 -2.81
C LEU A 397 2.22 -5.90 -3.87
N GLY A 398 2.57 -6.16 -5.13
CA GLY A 398 2.37 -5.21 -6.23
C GLY A 398 0.90 -4.87 -6.43
N MET A 399 0.01 -5.86 -6.40
CA MET A 399 -1.44 -5.65 -6.48
C MET A 399 -1.95 -4.86 -5.27
N MET A 400 -1.51 -5.18 -4.06
CA MET A 400 -1.86 -4.44 -2.84
C MET A 400 -1.50 -2.95 -2.96
N VAL A 401 -0.30 -2.63 -3.43
CA VAL A 401 0.14 -1.24 -3.63
C VAL A 401 -0.68 -0.55 -4.72
N ALA A 402 -0.98 -1.24 -5.81
CA ALA A 402 -1.84 -0.71 -6.87
C ALA A 402 -3.26 -0.40 -6.36
N LEU A 403 -3.87 -1.30 -5.60
CA LEU A 403 -5.19 -1.08 -5.00
C LEU A 403 -5.18 0.07 -3.98
N TYR A 404 -4.05 0.34 -3.35
CA TYR A 404 -3.89 1.51 -2.49
C TYR A 404 -3.99 2.84 -3.27
N MET A 405 -3.54 2.89 -4.54
CA MET A 405 -3.82 4.04 -5.40
C MET A 405 -5.32 4.20 -5.68
N PHE A 406 -6.04 3.11 -5.87
CA PHE A 406 -7.51 3.17 -5.98
C PHE A 406 -8.15 3.68 -4.69
N ASP A 407 -7.69 3.21 -3.52
CA ASP A 407 -8.19 3.74 -2.24
C ASP A 407 -7.99 5.25 -2.13
N HIS A 408 -6.90 5.78 -2.65
CA HIS A 408 -6.58 7.20 -2.66
C HIS A 408 -7.46 8.07 -3.57
N LEU A 409 -8.25 7.46 -4.45
CA LEU A 409 -9.29 8.19 -5.19
C LEU A 409 -10.43 8.64 -4.27
N MET A 410 -10.66 7.95 -3.15
CA MET A 410 -11.76 8.24 -2.22
C MET A 410 -11.31 8.52 -0.79
N ASN A 411 -10.09 8.16 -0.40
CA ASN A 411 -9.57 8.28 0.95
C ASN A 411 -8.18 8.91 0.95
N GLY A 412 -7.82 9.68 2.00
CA GLY A 412 -6.53 10.36 2.12
C GLY A 412 -5.64 9.80 3.24
N MET A 413 -5.68 8.50 3.49
CA MET A 413 -5.07 7.90 4.66
C MET A 413 -3.74 7.23 4.34
N VAL A 414 -2.64 7.74 4.90
CA VAL A 414 -1.29 7.24 4.65
C VAL A 414 -0.97 6.03 5.52
N ASN A 415 -0.33 5.01 4.92
CA ASN A 415 0.11 3.81 5.62
C ASN A 415 1.55 3.44 5.18
N PRO A 416 2.54 3.47 6.10
CA PRO A 416 3.95 3.21 5.77
C PRO A 416 4.22 1.77 5.33
N ILE A 417 3.36 0.80 5.71
CA ILE A 417 3.52 -0.60 5.30
C ILE A 417 3.36 -0.76 3.78
N PHE A 418 2.44 0.02 3.19
CA PHE A 418 2.28 0.01 1.73
C PHE A 418 3.50 0.59 1.03
N MET A 419 4.15 1.61 1.63
CA MET A 419 5.38 2.18 1.09
C MET A 419 6.57 1.24 1.24
N LEU A 420 6.67 0.53 2.36
CA LEU A 420 7.65 -0.51 2.58
C LEU A 420 7.52 -1.63 1.51
N ALA A 421 6.28 -2.08 1.26
CA ALA A 421 5.98 -3.07 0.23
C ALA A 421 6.23 -2.52 -1.20
N CYS A 422 5.92 -1.24 -1.45
CA CYS A 422 6.23 -0.58 -2.72
C CYS A 422 7.73 -0.66 -3.01
N GLY A 423 8.59 -0.25 -2.08
CA GLY A 423 10.03 -0.35 -2.20
C GLY A 423 10.51 -1.78 -2.42
N ALA A 424 9.96 -2.75 -1.68
CA ALA A 424 10.28 -4.16 -1.84
C ALA A 424 9.97 -4.68 -3.25
N VAL A 425 8.77 -4.40 -3.78
CA VAL A 425 8.37 -4.84 -5.13
C VAL A 425 9.21 -4.16 -6.22
N MET A 426 9.56 -2.88 -6.06
CA MET A 426 10.48 -2.19 -6.97
C MET A 426 11.86 -2.86 -7.03
N SER A 427 12.32 -3.45 -5.92
CA SER A 427 13.58 -4.20 -5.88
C SER A 427 13.51 -5.49 -6.67
N ALA A 428 12.35 -6.15 -6.75
CA ALA A 428 12.17 -7.40 -7.49
C ALA A 428 12.53 -7.26 -8.97
N HIS A 429 12.40 -6.06 -9.54
CA HIS A 429 12.82 -5.75 -10.90
C HIS A 429 14.32 -6.07 -11.15
N TYR A 430 15.14 -5.96 -10.13
CA TYR A 430 16.58 -6.18 -10.20
C TYR A 430 17.05 -7.49 -9.55
N ALA A 431 16.18 -8.16 -8.82
CA ALA A 431 16.52 -9.34 -8.02
C ALA A 431 16.79 -10.59 -8.86
N VAL A 432 16.30 -10.64 -10.10
CA VAL A 432 16.41 -11.82 -10.96
C VAL A 432 17.01 -11.44 -12.32
N PRO A 433 18.09 -12.09 -12.78
CA PRO A 433 18.64 -11.89 -14.11
C PRO A 433 17.58 -12.11 -15.19
N MET A 434 17.62 -11.35 -16.28
CA MET A 434 16.65 -11.45 -17.40
C MET A 434 16.52 -12.90 -17.93
N ALA A 435 17.62 -13.66 -17.99
CA ALA A 435 17.61 -15.05 -18.42
C ALA A 435 16.80 -15.99 -17.50
N ALA A 436 16.69 -15.66 -16.22
CA ALA A 436 15.87 -16.44 -15.27
C ALA A 436 14.38 -16.03 -15.24
N ARG A 437 14.04 -14.86 -15.79
CA ARG A 437 12.66 -14.40 -15.97
C ARG A 437 11.93 -15.16 -17.07
N TYR A 438 12.72 -15.69 -18.02
CA TYR A 438 12.26 -16.53 -19.13
C TYR A 438 13.05 -17.84 -19.06
N PRO A 439 12.63 -18.85 -18.26
CA PRO A 439 13.29 -20.15 -18.29
C PRO A 439 13.31 -20.62 -19.74
N ALA A 440 14.50 -21.05 -20.21
CA ALA A 440 14.62 -21.63 -21.53
C ALA A 440 13.54 -22.68 -21.70
N ALA A 441 12.93 -22.74 -22.87
CA ALA A 441 11.98 -23.80 -23.18
C ALA A 441 12.60 -25.15 -22.77
N PRO A 442 11.82 -26.05 -22.13
CA PRO A 442 12.36 -27.35 -21.75
C PRO A 442 13.03 -27.96 -23.01
N PRO A 443 14.20 -28.54 -22.88
CA PRO A 443 14.88 -29.15 -24.04
C PRO A 443 13.84 -30.04 -24.71
N GLN A 444 13.62 -29.81 -26.01
CA GLN A 444 12.78 -30.70 -26.79
C GLN A 444 13.31 -32.10 -26.58
N PRO A 445 12.48 -33.10 -26.27
CA PRO A 445 12.96 -34.46 -26.16
C PRO A 445 13.73 -34.76 -27.44
N MET A 446 15.02 -35.04 -27.29
CA MET A 446 15.82 -35.46 -28.43
C MET A 446 15.08 -36.57 -29.11
N ALA A 447 14.74 -36.34 -30.40
CA ALA A 447 14.08 -37.36 -31.21
C ALA A 447 14.91 -38.63 -31.03
N ALA A 448 14.28 -39.64 -30.43
CA ALA A 448 14.95 -40.93 -30.22
C ALA A 448 15.55 -41.35 -31.55
N HIS A 449 16.88 -41.39 -31.63
CA HIS A 449 17.57 -41.96 -32.78
C HIS A 449 16.97 -43.34 -32.97
N ARG A 450 16.13 -43.52 -34.00
CA ARG A 450 15.74 -44.85 -34.43
C ARG A 450 17.03 -45.56 -34.76
N PRO A 451 17.32 -46.72 -34.14
CA PRO A 451 18.51 -47.50 -34.51
C PRO A 451 18.44 -47.84 -36.00
N ALA A 452 19.51 -47.54 -36.72
CA ALA A 452 19.64 -47.89 -38.09
C ALA A 452 19.35 -49.40 -38.28
N TYR A 453 18.50 -49.70 -39.22
CA TYR A 453 18.02 -51.02 -39.60
C TYR A 453 19.18 -52.01 -39.63
N ALA A 454 19.22 -53.01 -38.76
CA ALA A 454 20.14 -54.13 -38.85
C ALA A 454 19.82 -54.93 -40.14
N PRO A 455 20.82 -55.22 -40.98
CA PRO A 455 20.59 -55.99 -42.20
C PRO A 455 20.10 -57.41 -41.85
N ARG A 456 19.01 -57.86 -42.51
CA ARG A 456 18.49 -59.23 -42.40
C ARG A 456 19.57 -60.25 -42.77
N PRO A 457 19.73 -61.35 -42.03
CA PRO A 457 20.59 -62.44 -42.41
C PRO A 457 20.08 -63.03 -43.70
N GLN A 458 21.00 -63.19 -44.69
CA GLN A 458 20.69 -63.92 -45.94
C GLN A 458 20.46 -65.37 -45.62
N ALA A 459 19.36 -65.93 -46.08
CA ALA A 459 19.05 -67.34 -46.00
C ALA A 459 19.99 -68.10 -46.91
N VAL A 460 20.83 -69.02 -46.30
CA VAL A 460 21.65 -70.01 -46.99
C VAL A 460 20.69 -71.03 -47.58
N ARG A 461 20.67 -71.21 -48.90
CA ARG A 461 19.99 -72.33 -49.59
C ARG A 461 20.84 -73.57 -49.41
N PRO A 462 20.26 -74.73 -49.03
CA PRO A 462 20.98 -76.01 -49.07
C PRO A 462 21.11 -76.51 -50.52
N ALA A 463 22.20 -77.18 -50.81
CA ALA A 463 22.54 -77.82 -52.08
C ALA A 463 21.70 -79.09 -52.35
#